data_94ea00264aa6b3711df78c09a67a7746
#
_entry.id   94ea00264aa6b3711df78c09a67a7746
#
_cell.length_a   1.000
_cell.length_b   1.000
_cell.length_c   1.000
_cell.angle_alpha   90.00
_cell.angle_beta   90.00
_cell.angle_gamma   90.00
#
_symmetry.space_group_name_H-M   'P 1'
#
loop_
_entity.id
_entity.type
_entity.pdbx_description
1 polymer ?
#
loop_
_entity_poly.entity_id
_entity_poly.type
_entity_poly.pdbx_seq_one_letter_code
_entity_poly.pdbx_strand_id
1 'polypeptide(L)'
;MKKAVKANYHTHTARCGHAEGTDEAYVLAALSQGYDELGFSDHVPWPYESGFTSPTVRMLVSQMDEYLRSVRALAKQYEGKIRVLAGFECEYFPQYMGWLADVKREKQLDYLILGNHYDQTDETGMYFGRTKTPQQLSRYVDSTVRGVQTGMFAYLAHPDLFMRGYPRFDENCRAAARDLCQACKENDLPMEYNLHDRFLSALTHRKSYPHPEFFEIARQEGVRVIVGIDAHDPLELSDPTQWALAERELEPFGERRVRRLDLPGSAGRSGQ
;
A
#
# COMPACT_ATOMS: atom_id res chain seq x y z
N MET A 1 -12.83 26.68 -7.94
CA MET A 1 -12.52 25.60 -6.95
C MET A 1 -11.10 25.10 -7.22
N LYS A 2 -10.22 25.02 -6.20
CA LYS A 2 -8.90 24.40 -6.39
C LYS A 2 -9.13 22.92 -6.78
N LYS A 3 -8.41 22.43 -7.80
CA LYS A 3 -8.42 21.02 -8.19
C LYS A 3 -8.03 20.18 -6.96
N ALA A 4 -8.79 19.11 -6.67
CA ALA A 4 -8.41 18.20 -5.61
C ALA A 4 -7.09 17.49 -5.98
N VAL A 5 -6.19 17.34 -5.02
CA VAL A 5 -4.93 16.62 -5.21
C VAL A 5 -5.23 15.16 -5.57
N LYS A 6 -4.56 14.65 -6.59
CA LYS A 6 -4.59 13.24 -7.00
C LYS A 6 -3.21 12.63 -6.76
N ALA A 7 -3.12 11.70 -5.83
CA ALA A 7 -1.88 11.05 -5.45
C ALA A 7 -2.06 9.54 -5.31
N ASN A 8 -1.06 8.77 -5.73
CA ASN A 8 -0.97 7.34 -5.47
C ASN A 8 0.40 7.05 -4.84
N TYR A 9 0.40 6.24 -3.76
CA TYR A 9 1.61 5.90 -3.02
C TYR A 9 1.86 4.39 -2.97
N HIS A 10 1.10 3.60 -3.77
CA HIS A 10 1.25 2.17 -3.87
C HIS A 10 1.52 1.80 -5.34
N THR A 11 2.81 1.63 -5.66
CA THR A 11 3.28 1.31 -7.01
C THR A 11 4.50 0.41 -6.92
N HIS A 12 4.45 -0.72 -7.60
CA HIS A 12 5.53 -1.69 -7.70
C HIS A 12 6.41 -1.44 -8.92
N THR A 13 7.51 -2.17 -9.03
CA THR A 13 8.43 -2.14 -10.16
C THR A 13 8.73 -3.56 -10.63
N ALA A 14 9.23 -3.71 -11.84
CA ALA A 14 9.60 -5.03 -12.38
C ALA A 14 10.61 -5.81 -11.50
N ARG A 15 11.23 -5.15 -10.51
CA ARG A 15 12.17 -5.79 -9.56
C ARG A 15 11.49 -6.77 -8.61
N CYS A 16 10.20 -6.63 -8.34
CA CYS A 16 9.47 -7.61 -7.53
C CYS A 16 9.20 -8.93 -8.27
N GLY A 17 9.46 -8.98 -9.57
CA GLY A 17 9.33 -10.20 -10.38
C GLY A 17 7.90 -10.52 -10.83
N HIS A 18 6.93 -9.66 -10.52
CA HIS A 18 5.52 -9.82 -10.95
C HIS A 18 4.85 -8.50 -11.37
N ALA A 19 5.59 -7.39 -11.36
CA ALA A 19 5.17 -6.15 -12.02
C ALA A 19 5.91 -5.99 -13.36
N GLU A 20 5.31 -5.24 -14.27
CA GLU A 20 5.79 -5.02 -15.65
C GLU A 20 6.12 -3.54 -15.89
N GLY A 21 6.79 -3.26 -17.01
CA GLY A 21 7.12 -1.90 -17.42
C GLY A 21 8.37 -1.32 -16.77
N THR A 22 8.77 -0.15 -17.27
CA THR A 22 9.89 0.62 -16.71
C THR A 22 9.39 1.59 -15.63
N ASP A 23 10.24 1.96 -14.68
CA ASP A 23 9.89 2.94 -13.64
C ASP A 23 9.37 4.26 -14.27
N GLU A 24 9.97 4.69 -15.39
CA GLU A 24 9.54 5.89 -16.11
C GLU A 24 8.14 5.74 -16.74
N ALA A 25 7.77 4.54 -17.19
CA ALA A 25 6.44 4.31 -17.75
C ALA A 25 5.33 4.56 -16.72
N TYR A 26 5.54 4.22 -15.45
CA TYR A 26 4.61 4.53 -14.36
C TYR A 26 4.49 6.05 -14.13
N VAL A 27 5.61 6.78 -14.18
CA VAL A 27 5.60 8.25 -14.04
C VAL A 27 4.82 8.89 -15.19
N LEU A 28 5.04 8.44 -16.42
CA LEU A 28 4.34 8.95 -17.61
C LEU A 28 2.85 8.62 -17.57
N ALA A 29 2.49 7.41 -17.14
CA ALA A 29 1.11 6.99 -16.94
C ALA A 29 0.40 7.89 -15.89
N ALA A 30 1.04 8.11 -14.74
CA ALA A 30 0.51 8.99 -13.71
C ALA A 30 0.34 10.44 -14.21
N LEU A 31 1.32 10.98 -14.91
CA LEU A 31 1.25 12.32 -15.52
C LEU A 31 0.08 12.44 -16.49
N SER A 32 -0.13 11.42 -17.35
CA SER A 32 -1.23 11.41 -18.34
C SER A 32 -2.60 11.51 -17.70
N GLN A 33 -2.74 11.03 -16.47
CA GLN A 33 -3.98 11.04 -15.70
C GLN A 33 -4.04 12.19 -14.67
N GLY A 34 -3.07 13.08 -14.72
CA GLY A 34 -3.02 14.28 -13.90
C GLY A 34 -2.81 14.02 -12.42
N TYR A 35 -2.00 13.00 -12.07
CA TYR A 35 -1.52 12.80 -10.71
C TYR A 35 -0.56 13.94 -10.33
N ASP A 36 -0.70 14.42 -9.12
CA ASP A 36 0.18 15.43 -8.53
C ASP A 36 1.37 14.79 -7.80
N GLU A 37 1.16 13.54 -7.28
CA GLU A 37 2.20 12.74 -6.61
C GLU A 37 2.12 11.28 -7.01
N LEU A 38 3.29 10.65 -7.19
CA LEU A 38 3.46 9.21 -7.39
C LEU A 38 4.54 8.69 -6.44
N GLY A 39 4.15 7.79 -5.55
CA GLY A 39 5.07 7.08 -4.67
C GLY A 39 5.33 5.67 -5.20
N PHE A 40 6.60 5.30 -5.33
CA PHE A 40 7.02 3.93 -5.51
C PHE A 40 7.19 3.28 -4.13
N SER A 41 6.59 2.11 -3.95
CA SER A 41 6.61 1.33 -2.71
C SER A 41 6.73 -0.15 -3.01
N ASP A 42 7.76 -0.51 -3.79
CA ASP A 42 8.00 -1.91 -4.11
C ASP A 42 8.21 -2.74 -2.84
N HIS A 43 8.01 -4.05 -2.91
CA HIS A 43 8.20 -4.94 -1.76
C HIS A 43 9.61 -4.84 -1.19
N VAL A 44 9.70 -4.58 0.12
CA VAL A 44 10.99 -4.45 0.80
C VAL A 44 11.80 -5.75 0.69
N PRO A 45 13.09 -5.69 0.32
CA PRO A 45 13.94 -6.88 0.28
C PRO A 45 14.46 -7.23 1.68
N TRP A 46 13.80 -8.17 2.36
CA TRP A 46 14.20 -8.59 3.70
C TRP A 46 15.58 -9.28 3.71
N PRO A 47 16.44 -9.00 4.69
CA PRO A 47 17.78 -9.59 4.81
C PRO A 47 17.71 -10.96 5.48
N TYR A 48 17.17 -11.96 4.81
CA TYR A 48 17.02 -13.30 5.38
C TYR A 48 18.37 -13.92 5.74
N GLU A 49 18.56 -14.28 7.01
CA GLU A 49 19.79 -14.89 7.51
C GLU A 49 20.07 -16.27 6.89
N SER A 50 19.02 -16.97 6.47
CA SER A 50 19.11 -18.26 5.75
C SER A 50 19.68 -18.14 4.34
N GLY A 51 19.78 -16.92 3.79
CA GLY A 51 20.07 -16.69 2.38
C GLY A 51 18.88 -16.95 1.45
N PHE A 52 17.68 -17.16 2.00
CA PHE A 52 16.46 -17.28 1.21
C PHE A 52 16.25 -16.04 0.32
N THR A 53 15.70 -16.27 -0.86
CA THR A 53 15.30 -15.21 -1.79
C THR A 53 13.91 -15.51 -2.34
N SER A 54 13.14 -14.46 -2.59
CA SER A 54 11.78 -14.56 -3.11
C SER A 54 11.64 -13.73 -4.40
N PRO A 55 12.31 -14.13 -5.50
CA PRO A 55 12.47 -13.29 -6.70
C PRO A 55 11.17 -13.07 -7.48
N THR A 56 10.11 -13.78 -7.14
CA THR A 56 8.76 -13.59 -7.69
C THR A 56 7.85 -12.77 -6.78
N VAL A 57 8.39 -12.25 -5.67
CA VAL A 57 7.66 -11.42 -4.69
C VAL A 57 8.39 -10.11 -4.44
N ARG A 58 9.72 -10.13 -4.35
CA ARG A 58 10.52 -8.96 -3.98
C ARG A 58 11.90 -8.94 -4.62
N MET A 59 12.46 -7.74 -4.78
CA MET A 59 13.84 -7.57 -5.22
C MET A 59 14.84 -8.17 -4.22
N LEU A 60 16.08 -8.38 -4.65
CA LEU A 60 17.19 -8.73 -3.77
C LEU A 60 17.65 -7.49 -2.98
N VAL A 61 18.21 -7.69 -1.78
CA VAL A 61 18.83 -6.60 -0.98
C VAL A 61 19.86 -5.82 -1.81
N SER A 62 20.63 -6.50 -2.66
CA SER A 62 21.63 -5.88 -3.53
C SER A 62 21.06 -4.96 -4.62
N GLN A 63 19.79 -5.08 -4.94
CA GLN A 63 19.09 -4.24 -5.93
C GLN A 63 18.49 -2.97 -5.31
N MET A 64 18.40 -2.88 -3.97
CA MET A 64 17.78 -1.75 -3.27
C MET A 64 18.39 -0.39 -3.68
N ASP A 65 19.72 -0.30 -3.74
CA ASP A 65 20.37 0.97 -4.07
C ASP A 65 20.15 1.38 -5.54
N GLU A 66 20.02 0.42 -6.43
CA GLU A 66 19.69 0.68 -7.83
C GLU A 66 18.24 1.17 -7.96
N TYR A 67 17.29 0.50 -7.29
CA TYR A 67 15.89 0.93 -7.21
C TYR A 67 15.77 2.38 -6.74
N LEU A 68 16.39 2.71 -5.60
CA LEU A 68 16.31 4.06 -5.03
C LEU A 68 16.98 5.11 -5.93
N ARG A 69 18.08 4.76 -6.62
CA ARG A 69 18.71 5.66 -7.60
C ARG A 69 17.80 5.93 -8.79
N SER A 70 17.14 4.89 -9.32
CA SER A 70 16.19 5.01 -10.43
C SER A 70 15.04 5.95 -10.07
N VAL A 71 14.34 5.68 -8.97
CA VAL A 71 13.19 6.49 -8.53
C VAL A 71 13.60 7.95 -8.29
N ARG A 72 14.74 8.19 -7.65
CA ARG A 72 15.26 9.55 -7.39
C ARG A 72 15.69 10.28 -8.64
N ALA A 73 16.23 9.57 -9.62
CA ALA A 73 16.53 10.16 -10.93
C ALA A 73 15.25 10.66 -11.60
N LEU A 74 14.17 9.88 -11.54
CA LEU A 74 12.85 10.27 -12.04
C LEU A 74 12.26 11.44 -11.25
N ALA A 75 12.41 11.44 -9.92
CA ALA A 75 11.98 12.58 -9.09
C ALA A 75 12.63 13.90 -9.55
N LYS A 76 13.92 13.86 -9.88
CA LYS A 76 14.66 15.01 -10.42
C LYS A 76 14.23 15.35 -11.86
N GLN A 77 14.08 14.35 -12.72
CA GLN A 77 13.74 14.53 -14.14
C GLN A 77 12.36 15.16 -14.32
N TYR A 78 11.41 14.80 -13.46
CA TYR A 78 10.02 15.26 -13.52
C TYR A 78 9.68 16.33 -12.48
N GLU A 79 10.71 16.92 -11.86
CA GLU A 79 10.52 18.03 -10.92
C GLU A 79 9.69 19.16 -11.55
N GLY A 80 8.73 19.67 -10.79
CA GLY A 80 7.80 20.70 -11.30
C GLY A 80 6.60 20.15 -12.04
N LYS A 81 6.62 18.90 -12.50
CA LYS A 81 5.49 18.26 -13.21
C LYS A 81 4.70 17.31 -12.29
N ILE A 82 5.39 16.44 -11.58
CA ILE A 82 4.83 15.50 -10.62
C ILE A 82 5.86 15.29 -9.49
N ARG A 83 5.38 15.08 -8.26
CA ARG A 83 6.25 14.71 -7.14
C ARG A 83 6.41 13.20 -7.13
N VAL A 84 7.62 12.70 -7.36
CA VAL A 84 7.94 11.27 -7.28
C VAL A 84 8.62 10.98 -5.95
N LEU A 85 8.21 9.91 -5.27
CA LEU A 85 8.63 9.53 -3.91
C LEU A 85 9.11 8.09 -3.90
N ALA A 86 10.11 7.81 -3.04
CA ALA A 86 10.72 6.50 -2.87
C ALA A 86 10.39 5.93 -1.49
N GLY A 87 9.73 4.79 -1.46
CA GLY A 87 9.38 4.05 -0.25
C GLY A 87 9.45 2.55 -0.45
N PHE A 88 8.88 1.82 0.49
CA PHE A 88 8.68 0.37 0.40
C PHE A 88 7.33 -0.03 0.98
N GLU A 89 6.74 -1.08 0.41
CA GLU A 89 5.71 -1.88 1.05
C GLU A 89 6.38 -2.97 1.89
N CYS A 90 5.97 -3.05 3.16
CA CYS A 90 6.63 -3.87 4.15
C CYS A 90 5.62 -4.66 4.95
N GLU A 91 5.93 -5.92 5.26
CA GLU A 91 5.26 -6.70 6.29
C GLU A 91 5.73 -6.31 7.70
N TYR A 92 5.00 -6.72 8.72
CA TYR A 92 5.47 -6.70 10.09
C TYR A 92 6.18 -8.02 10.43
N PHE A 93 7.50 -8.01 10.32
CA PHE A 93 8.37 -9.10 10.77
C PHE A 93 9.20 -8.62 11.98
N PRO A 94 8.80 -8.98 13.21
CA PRO A 94 9.40 -8.43 14.44
C PRO A 94 10.93 -8.45 14.46
N GLN A 95 11.52 -9.54 13.94
CA GLN A 95 12.98 -9.73 13.90
C GLN A 95 13.70 -8.75 12.98
N TYR A 96 13.01 -8.17 12.00
CA TYR A 96 13.59 -7.25 11.02
C TYR A 96 13.18 -5.78 11.18
N MET A 97 12.34 -5.45 12.18
CA MET A 97 11.87 -4.06 12.35
C MET A 97 13.02 -3.09 12.69
N GLY A 98 14.02 -3.54 13.44
CA GLY A 98 15.23 -2.74 13.71
C GLY A 98 16.01 -2.43 12.43
N TRP A 99 16.24 -3.44 11.60
CA TRP A 99 16.87 -3.27 10.29
C TRP A 99 16.06 -2.34 9.37
N LEU A 100 14.74 -2.47 9.35
CA LEU A 100 13.88 -1.61 8.54
C LEU A 100 13.96 -0.14 8.99
N ALA A 101 14.03 0.11 10.30
CA ALA A 101 14.20 1.45 10.85
C ALA A 101 15.54 2.06 10.41
N ASP A 102 16.62 1.27 10.43
CA ASP A 102 17.93 1.69 9.96
C ASP A 102 17.93 1.97 8.45
N VAL A 103 17.34 1.09 7.64
CA VAL A 103 17.19 1.31 6.19
C VAL A 103 16.41 2.59 5.91
N LYS A 104 15.27 2.80 6.58
CA LYS A 104 14.49 4.04 6.42
C LYS A 104 15.33 5.29 6.64
N ARG A 105 16.13 5.30 7.73
CA ARG A 105 16.98 6.43 8.10
C ARG A 105 18.15 6.59 7.15
N GLU A 106 18.94 5.53 6.92
CA GLU A 106 20.19 5.57 6.17
C GLU A 106 19.97 5.79 4.67
N LYS A 107 18.93 5.16 4.13
CA LYS A 107 18.55 5.35 2.74
C LYS A 107 17.65 6.56 2.52
N GLN A 108 17.28 7.30 3.59
CA GLN A 108 16.42 8.49 3.50
C GLN A 108 15.14 8.21 2.69
N LEU A 109 14.42 7.14 3.08
CA LEU A 109 13.15 6.81 2.43
C LEU A 109 12.09 7.87 2.77
N ASP A 110 11.30 8.25 1.78
CA ASP A 110 10.23 9.23 1.96
C ASP A 110 9.11 8.68 2.86
N TYR A 111 8.78 7.41 2.71
CA TYR A 111 7.72 6.74 3.48
C TYR A 111 7.88 5.21 3.45
N LEU A 112 7.10 4.54 4.29
CA LEU A 112 6.86 3.09 4.27
C LEU A 112 5.36 2.86 4.37
N ILE A 113 4.84 1.80 3.74
CA ILE A 113 3.47 1.34 3.91
C ILE A 113 3.45 -0.06 4.51
N LEU A 114 2.42 -0.36 5.31
CA LEU A 114 2.27 -1.66 5.95
C LEU A 114 1.39 -2.56 5.07
N GLY A 115 2.01 -3.42 4.26
CA GLY A 115 1.35 -4.48 3.50
C GLY A 115 1.60 -5.83 4.16
N ASN A 116 0.73 -6.24 5.08
CA ASN A 116 0.97 -7.44 5.89
C ASN A 116 0.55 -8.71 5.15
N HIS A 117 1.46 -9.29 4.36
CA HIS A 117 1.18 -10.43 3.48
C HIS A 117 1.36 -11.79 4.16
N TYR A 118 2.27 -11.94 5.12
CA TYR A 118 2.67 -13.22 5.70
C TYR A 118 2.65 -13.18 7.23
N ASP A 119 2.32 -14.32 7.86
CA ASP A 119 2.23 -14.42 9.33
C ASP A 119 3.60 -14.54 10.04
N GLN A 120 4.67 -14.77 9.31
CA GLN A 120 6.07 -14.78 9.78
C GLN A 120 6.98 -14.14 8.73
N THR A 121 7.44 -14.95 7.76
CA THR A 121 8.17 -14.50 6.58
C THR A 121 7.61 -15.22 5.36
N ASP A 122 7.92 -14.75 4.17
CA ASP A 122 7.56 -15.47 2.94
C ASP A 122 8.33 -16.80 2.77
N GLU A 123 9.42 -17.00 3.52
CA GLU A 123 10.14 -18.28 3.59
C GLU A 123 9.38 -19.36 4.36
N THR A 124 8.78 -19.00 5.50
CA THR A 124 8.24 -19.97 6.48
C THR A 124 6.78 -19.74 6.83
N GLY A 125 6.24 -18.57 6.51
CA GLY A 125 4.92 -18.13 6.90
C GLY A 125 3.82 -18.47 5.91
N MET A 126 2.59 -18.38 6.38
CA MET A 126 1.41 -18.49 5.55
C MET A 126 1.09 -17.14 4.91
N TYR A 127 0.82 -17.13 3.61
CA TYR A 127 0.29 -15.94 2.93
C TYR A 127 -1.15 -15.65 3.39
N PHE A 128 -1.38 -14.47 3.94
CA PHE A 128 -2.67 -14.09 4.51
C PHE A 128 -3.80 -13.96 3.47
N GLY A 129 -3.48 -13.75 2.20
CA GLY A 129 -4.46 -13.87 1.13
C GLY A 129 -5.00 -15.30 0.91
N ARG A 130 -4.49 -16.30 1.64
CA ARG A 130 -5.00 -17.69 1.70
C ARG A 130 -5.72 -18.01 3.00
N THR A 131 -6.06 -17.01 3.81
CA THR A 131 -6.81 -17.16 5.06
C THR A 131 -8.15 -17.88 4.82
N LYS A 132 -8.44 -18.92 5.59
CA LYS A 132 -9.68 -19.71 5.45
C LYS A 132 -10.39 -19.97 6.77
N THR A 133 -9.73 -19.76 7.90
CA THR A 133 -10.26 -20.05 9.22
C THR A 133 -10.20 -18.84 10.13
N PRO A 134 -11.09 -18.76 11.15
CA PRO A 134 -11.06 -17.68 12.13
C PRO A 134 -9.70 -17.54 12.84
N GLN A 135 -9.01 -18.67 13.11
CA GLN A 135 -7.69 -18.66 13.76
C GLN A 135 -6.60 -18.02 12.87
N GLN A 136 -6.67 -18.26 11.56
CA GLN A 136 -5.77 -17.61 10.60
C GLN A 136 -6.07 -16.12 10.49
N LEU A 137 -7.36 -15.75 10.51
CA LEU A 137 -7.79 -14.36 10.52
C LEU A 137 -7.32 -13.63 11.78
N SER A 138 -7.46 -14.25 12.97
CA SER A 138 -6.94 -13.68 14.21
C SER A 138 -5.44 -13.40 14.14
N ARG A 139 -4.64 -14.32 13.58
CA ARG A 139 -3.19 -14.10 13.39
C ARG A 139 -2.90 -12.92 12.45
N TYR A 140 -3.70 -12.76 11.39
CA TYR A 140 -3.59 -11.59 10.51
C TYR A 140 -3.82 -10.30 11.27
N VAL A 141 -4.91 -10.24 12.06
CA VAL A 141 -5.26 -9.06 12.86
C VAL A 141 -4.17 -8.77 13.89
N ASP A 142 -3.76 -9.77 14.67
CA ASP A 142 -2.73 -9.61 15.71
C ASP A 142 -1.41 -9.08 15.15
N SER A 143 -0.97 -9.65 14.01
CA SER A 143 0.26 -9.24 13.34
C SER A 143 0.14 -7.82 12.79
N THR A 144 -1.00 -7.50 12.15
CA THR A 144 -1.23 -6.19 11.55
C THR A 144 -1.33 -5.09 12.62
N VAL A 145 -2.05 -5.34 13.71
CA VAL A 145 -2.15 -4.40 14.85
C VAL A 145 -0.77 -4.08 15.42
N ARG A 146 0.08 -5.10 15.61
CA ARG A 146 1.47 -4.88 16.07
C ARG A 146 2.28 -4.05 15.07
N GLY A 147 2.08 -4.28 13.77
CA GLY A 147 2.70 -3.48 12.72
C GLY A 147 2.27 -2.01 12.80
N VAL A 148 0.97 -1.75 12.91
CA VAL A 148 0.39 -0.41 13.12
C VAL A 148 1.01 0.29 14.32
N GLN A 149 1.13 -0.41 15.46
CA GLN A 149 1.66 0.11 16.71
C GLN A 149 3.15 0.49 16.66
N THR A 150 3.90 0.07 15.65
CA THR A 150 5.30 0.50 15.48
C THR A 150 5.45 1.99 15.16
N GLY A 151 4.40 2.63 14.63
CA GLY A 151 4.44 4.02 14.18
C GLY A 151 5.39 4.28 12.99
N MET A 152 5.85 3.24 12.29
CA MET A 152 6.82 3.36 11.21
C MET A 152 6.18 3.70 9.85
N PHE A 153 4.91 3.37 9.67
CA PHE A 153 4.21 3.34 8.40
C PHE A 153 3.33 4.57 8.19
N ALA A 154 3.15 4.94 6.93
CA ALA A 154 2.30 6.07 6.53
C ALA A 154 0.82 5.69 6.41
N TYR A 155 0.54 4.43 6.11
CA TYR A 155 -0.81 3.86 6.10
C TYR A 155 -0.77 2.32 6.08
N LEU A 156 -1.93 1.70 6.39
CA LEU A 156 -2.16 0.26 6.27
C LEU A 156 -2.66 -0.06 4.86
N ALA A 157 -1.88 -0.78 4.08
CA ALA A 157 -2.21 -1.24 2.73
C ALA A 157 -3.21 -2.41 2.77
N HIS A 158 -4.13 -2.47 1.80
CA HIS A 158 -5.12 -3.54 1.60
C HIS A 158 -5.54 -4.25 2.91
N PRO A 159 -6.18 -3.55 3.87
CA PRO A 159 -6.47 -4.07 5.21
C PRO A 159 -7.38 -5.30 5.22
N ASP A 160 -8.05 -5.55 4.14
CA ASP A 160 -8.97 -6.67 3.90
C ASP A 160 -8.41 -7.75 2.95
N LEU A 161 -7.08 -7.81 2.78
CA LEU A 161 -6.37 -8.81 1.98
C LEU A 161 -6.81 -10.26 2.27
N PHE A 162 -7.14 -10.56 3.51
CA PHE A 162 -7.60 -11.89 3.93
C PHE A 162 -8.86 -12.35 3.17
N MET A 163 -9.65 -11.42 2.63
CA MET A 163 -10.85 -11.75 1.83
C MET A 163 -10.54 -12.45 0.50
N ARG A 164 -9.28 -12.44 0.03
CA ARG A 164 -8.88 -13.27 -1.12
C ARG A 164 -9.10 -14.76 -0.89
N GLY A 165 -8.95 -15.22 0.35
CA GLY A 165 -9.07 -16.63 0.72
C GLY A 165 -10.25 -16.94 1.62
N TYR A 166 -10.72 -15.99 2.42
CA TYR A 166 -11.77 -16.20 3.41
C TYR A 166 -13.12 -16.44 2.72
N PRO A 167 -13.89 -17.46 3.12
CA PRO A 167 -15.02 -17.96 2.32
C PRO A 167 -16.17 -16.96 2.15
N ARG A 168 -16.42 -16.13 3.17
CA ARG A 168 -17.50 -15.14 3.19
C ARG A 168 -17.25 -14.10 4.28
N PHE A 169 -17.80 -12.92 4.12
CA PHE A 169 -17.76 -11.89 5.16
C PHE A 169 -18.75 -12.24 6.27
N ASP A 170 -18.24 -12.71 7.42
CA ASP A 170 -19.00 -13.16 8.59
C ASP A 170 -18.71 -12.31 9.83
N GLU A 171 -19.19 -12.72 11.00
CA GLU A 171 -18.95 -12.01 12.27
C GLU A 171 -17.46 -11.93 12.66
N ASN A 172 -16.65 -12.93 12.26
CA ASN A 172 -15.20 -12.87 12.51
C ASN A 172 -14.56 -11.77 11.65
N CYS A 173 -15.02 -11.59 10.40
CA CYS A 173 -14.58 -10.50 9.53
C CYS A 173 -15.01 -9.13 10.08
N ARG A 174 -16.24 -9.02 10.64
CA ARG A 174 -16.71 -7.78 11.27
C ARG A 174 -15.88 -7.44 12.50
N ALA A 175 -15.55 -8.43 13.33
CA ALA A 175 -14.67 -8.24 14.49
C ALA A 175 -13.27 -7.80 14.03
N ALA A 176 -12.67 -8.51 13.08
CA ALA A 176 -11.38 -8.16 12.49
C ALA A 176 -11.35 -6.72 11.94
N ALA A 177 -12.39 -6.32 11.20
CA ALA A 177 -12.51 -4.97 10.68
C ALA A 177 -12.53 -3.92 11.80
N ARG A 178 -13.28 -4.15 12.88
CA ARG A 178 -13.33 -3.21 14.04
C ARG A 178 -11.98 -3.13 14.75
N ASP A 179 -11.32 -4.26 14.99
CA ASP A 179 -10.01 -4.30 15.66
C ASP A 179 -8.95 -3.53 14.86
N LEU A 180 -8.90 -3.74 13.54
CA LEU A 180 -8.02 -2.99 12.64
C LEU A 180 -8.37 -1.50 12.60
N CYS A 181 -9.66 -1.16 12.55
CA CYS A 181 -10.13 0.22 12.60
C CYS A 181 -9.72 0.91 13.90
N GLN A 182 -9.89 0.25 15.04
CA GLN A 182 -9.48 0.78 16.34
C GLN A 182 -7.98 1.03 16.38
N ALA A 183 -7.16 0.05 15.98
CA ALA A 183 -5.71 0.19 15.97
C ALA A 183 -5.26 1.36 15.07
N CYS A 184 -5.85 1.50 13.88
CA CYS A 184 -5.53 2.59 12.96
C CYS A 184 -5.94 3.96 13.52
N LYS A 185 -7.10 4.08 14.18
CA LYS A 185 -7.53 5.33 14.82
C LYS A 185 -6.62 5.74 15.98
N GLU A 186 -6.27 4.80 16.86
CA GLU A 186 -5.40 5.05 18.02
C GLU A 186 -4.01 5.52 17.61
N ASN A 187 -3.55 5.13 16.41
CA ASN A 187 -2.25 5.50 15.86
C ASN A 187 -2.32 6.56 14.76
N ASP A 188 -3.48 7.18 14.53
CA ASP A 188 -3.74 8.17 13.49
C ASP A 188 -3.26 7.70 12.09
N LEU A 189 -3.44 6.41 11.79
CA LEU A 189 -2.98 5.75 10.58
C LEU A 189 -4.14 5.59 9.59
N PRO A 190 -4.08 6.12 8.35
CA PRO A 190 -5.08 5.84 7.33
C PRO A 190 -5.08 4.37 6.90
N MET A 191 -6.25 3.88 6.44
CA MET A 191 -6.39 2.61 5.75
C MET A 191 -6.48 2.82 4.25
N GLU A 192 -5.85 1.94 3.48
CA GLU A 192 -5.92 1.98 2.03
C GLU A 192 -7.22 1.34 1.52
N TYR A 193 -7.88 2.07 0.63
CA TYR A 193 -8.89 1.54 -0.27
C TYR A 193 -8.17 1.09 -1.54
N ASN A 194 -7.78 -0.18 -1.57
CA ASN A 194 -6.88 -0.72 -2.58
C ASN A 194 -7.65 -1.13 -3.85
N LEU A 195 -7.14 -0.78 -5.01
CA LEU A 195 -7.82 -1.02 -6.29
C LEU A 195 -7.26 -2.21 -7.09
N HIS A 196 -6.18 -2.85 -6.65
CA HIS A 196 -5.51 -3.92 -7.41
C HIS A 196 -6.44 -5.08 -7.76
N ASP A 197 -7.17 -5.63 -6.78
CA ASP A 197 -8.08 -6.74 -7.05
C ASP A 197 -9.27 -6.36 -7.96
N ARG A 198 -9.56 -5.07 -8.12
CA ARG A 198 -10.58 -4.62 -9.10
C ARG A 198 -10.10 -4.78 -10.53
N PHE A 199 -8.83 -4.51 -10.80
CA PHE A 199 -8.24 -4.77 -12.12
C PHE A 199 -8.23 -6.27 -12.39
N LEU A 200 -7.81 -7.09 -11.41
CA LEU A 200 -7.82 -8.55 -11.53
C LEU A 200 -9.24 -9.13 -11.62
N SER A 201 -10.22 -8.57 -10.91
CA SER A 201 -11.59 -9.09 -10.91
C SER A 201 -12.31 -8.89 -12.24
N ALA A 202 -11.96 -7.89 -13.00
CA ALA A 202 -12.43 -7.72 -14.38
C ALA A 202 -12.04 -8.92 -15.26
N LEU A 203 -10.91 -9.58 -14.95
CA LEU A 203 -10.39 -10.74 -15.66
C LEU A 203 -10.84 -12.07 -15.04
N THR A 204 -10.96 -12.14 -13.71
CA THR A 204 -11.12 -13.39 -12.96
C THR A 204 -12.55 -13.61 -12.43
N HIS A 205 -13.39 -12.59 -12.48
CA HIS A 205 -14.75 -12.55 -11.87
C HIS A 205 -14.77 -12.81 -10.35
N ARG A 206 -13.62 -12.73 -9.67
CA ARG A 206 -13.51 -12.83 -8.22
C ARG A 206 -13.36 -11.43 -7.64
N LYS A 207 -14.24 -11.05 -6.72
CA LYS A 207 -14.15 -9.80 -5.95
C LYS A 207 -13.75 -10.19 -4.54
N SER A 208 -12.53 -9.87 -4.13
CA SER A 208 -12.08 -10.09 -2.77
C SER A 208 -11.94 -8.80 -1.98
N TYR A 209 -11.20 -7.84 -2.48
CA TYR A 209 -11.05 -6.51 -1.88
C TYR A 209 -11.02 -5.42 -2.98
N PRO A 210 -11.33 -4.17 -2.67
CA PRO A 210 -11.85 -3.71 -1.39
C PRO A 210 -13.27 -4.26 -1.13
N HIS A 211 -13.50 -4.80 0.09
CA HIS A 211 -14.78 -5.42 0.45
C HIS A 211 -15.78 -4.38 0.96
N PRO A 212 -16.98 -4.25 0.39
CA PRO A 212 -17.91 -3.17 0.75
C PRO A 212 -18.29 -3.13 2.24
N GLU A 213 -18.54 -4.29 2.87
CA GLU A 213 -18.89 -4.36 4.30
C GLU A 213 -17.72 -3.96 5.19
N PHE A 214 -16.47 -4.26 4.81
CA PHE A 214 -15.28 -3.82 5.55
C PHE A 214 -15.21 -2.29 5.58
N PHE A 215 -15.34 -1.64 4.44
CA PHE A 215 -15.25 -0.18 4.34
C PHE A 215 -16.49 0.53 4.88
N GLU A 216 -17.65 -0.12 4.92
CA GLU A 216 -18.80 0.41 5.65
C GLU A 216 -18.53 0.44 7.16
N ILE A 217 -17.90 -0.61 7.72
CA ILE A 217 -17.46 -0.63 9.12
C ILE A 217 -16.39 0.47 9.34
N ALA A 218 -15.39 0.58 8.46
CA ALA A 218 -14.37 1.62 8.55
C ALA A 218 -14.97 3.04 8.56
N ARG A 219 -16.02 3.27 7.76
CA ARG A 219 -16.76 4.54 7.75
C ARG A 219 -17.49 4.79 9.07
N GLN A 220 -18.18 3.78 9.62
CA GLN A 220 -18.89 3.86 10.91
C GLN A 220 -17.94 4.10 12.06
N GLU A 221 -16.80 3.39 12.08
CA GLU A 221 -15.73 3.56 13.07
C GLU A 221 -14.99 4.90 12.93
N GLY A 222 -15.14 5.59 11.81
CA GLY A 222 -14.56 6.91 11.60
C GLY A 222 -13.07 6.90 11.29
N VAL A 223 -12.56 5.83 10.64
CA VAL A 223 -11.17 5.72 10.20
C VAL A 223 -10.91 6.63 9.01
N ARG A 224 -9.70 7.16 8.89
CA ARG A 224 -9.24 7.84 7.70
C ARG A 224 -8.90 6.84 6.60
N VAL A 225 -9.24 7.17 5.34
CA VAL A 225 -8.98 6.31 4.20
C VAL A 225 -8.22 7.04 3.10
N ILE A 226 -7.32 6.32 2.43
CA ILE A 226 -6.57 6.76 1.27
C ILE A 226 -6.78 5.78 0.13
N VAL A 227 -6.81 6.26 -1.11
CA VAL A 227 -6.86 5.38 -2.29
C VAL A 227 -5.46 4.94 -2.67
N GLY A 228 -5.27 3.64 -2.91
CA GLY A 228 -4.08 3.08 -3.52
C GLY A 228 -4.42 2.27 -4.76
N ILE A 229 -3.64 2.45 -5.82
CA ILE A 229 -3.78 1.64 -7.05
C ILE A 229 -3.16 0.27 -6.83
N ASP A 230 -2.03 0.21 -6.11
CA ASP A 230 -1.21 -1.00 -5.96
C ASP A 230 -0.78 -1.50 -7.35
N ALA A 231 -0.21 -0.57 -8.12
CA ALA A 231 0.02 -0.73 -9.54
C ALA A 231 1.19 -1.67 -9.83
N HIS A 232 0.91 -2.71 -10.64
CA HIS A 232 1.88 -3.68 -11.15
C HIS A 232 2.06 -3.59 -12.67
N ASP A 233 1.26 -2.73 -13.34
CA ASP A 233 1.37 -2.37 -14.74
C ASP A 233 1.11 -0.85 -14.88
N PRO A 234 1.88 -0.10 -15.67
CA PRO A 234 1.60 1.31 -15.96
C PRO A 234 0.18 1.58 -16.47
N LEU A 235 -0.45 0.60 -17.13
CA LEU A 235 -1.84 0.71 -17.60
C LEU A 235 -2.83 0.87 -16.46
N GLU A 236 -2.57 0.31 -15.28
CA GLU A 236 -3.44 0.46 -14.10
C GLU A 236 -3.50 1.92 -13.60
N LEU A 237 -2.37 2.64 -13.70
CA LEU A 237 -2.34 4.09 -13.44
C LEU A 237 -3.01 4.91 -14.55
N SER A 238 -3.01 4.40 -15.79
CA SER A 238 -3.60 5.07 -16.95
C SER A 238 -5.11 4.92 -17.02
N ASP A 239 -5.71 3.94 -16.31
CA ASP A 239 -7.16 3.73 -16.32
C ASP A 239 -7.87 4.68 -15.32
N PRO A 240 -8.64 5.67 -15.80
CA PRO A 240 -9.36 6.57 -14.91
C PRO A 240 -10.59 5.92 -14.27
N THR A 241 -11.05 4.77 -14.76
CA THR A 241 -12.35 4.18 -14.41
C THR A 241 -12.39 3.74 -12.96
N GLN A 242 -11.39 2.96 -12.52
CA GLN A 242 -11.35 2.44 -11.15
C GLN A 242 -11.14 3.55 -10.14
N TRP A 243 -10.31 4.54 -10.49
CA TRP A 243 -10.15 5.73 -9.65
C TRP A 243 -11.47 6.50 -9.49
N ALA A 244 -12.18 6.76 -10.59
CA ALA A 244 -13.45 7.48 -10.56
C ALA A 244 -14.55 6.72 -9.79
N LEU A 245 -14.51 5.40 -9.80
CA LEU A 245 -15.40 4.56 -8.98
C LEU A 245 -15.05 4.72 -7.49
N ALA A 246 -13.77 4.60 -7.13
CA ALA A 246 -13.31 4.78 -5.76
C ALA A 246 -13.64 6.19 -5.22
N GLU A 247 -13.50 7.24 -6.04
CA GLU A 247 -13.89 8.61 -5.68
C GLU A 247 -15.35 8.68 -5.21
N ARG A 248 -16.26 8.03 -5.94
CA ARG A 248 -17.71 8.01 -5.61
C ARG A 248 -18.00 7.15 -4.38
N GLU A 249 -17.39 5.96 -4.29
CA GLU A 249 -17.61 5.04 -3.16
C GLU A 249 -17.07 5.60 -1.84
N LEU A 250 -16.03 6.41 -1.90
CA LEU A 250 -15.42 7.07 -0.74
C LEU A 250 -16.01 8.46 -0.43
N GLU A 251 -16.97 8.96 -1.23
CA GLU A 251 -17.64 10.23 -0.93
C GLU A 251 -18.21 10.28 0.50
N PRO A 252 -18.85 9.20 1.03
CA PRO A 252 -19.38 9.18 2.40
C PRO A 252 -18.33 9.32 3.52
N PHE A 253 -17.04 9.19 3.23
CA PHE A 253 -15.99 9.41 4.22
C PHE A 253 -15.71 10.90 4.48
N GLY A 254 -16.10 11.79 3.57
CA GLY A 254 -15.96 13.23 3.74
C GLY A 254 -14.52 13.66 4.03
N GLU A 255 -14.32 14.42 5.12
CA GLU A 255 -13.01 14.92 5.54
C GLU A 255 -12.04 13.83 6.02
N ARG A 256 -12.54 12.63 6.33
CA ARG A 256 -11.68 11.48 6.69
C ARG A 256 -10.98 10.87 5.49
N ARG A 257 -11.29 11.33 4.30
CA ARG A 257 -10.60 10.93 3.10
C ARG A 257 -9.28 11.65 2.98
N VAL A 258 -8.18 10.90 3.06
CA VAL A 258 -6.82 11.39 2.83
C VAL A 258 -6.54 11.42 1.33
N ARG A 259 -6.28 12.60 0.79
CA ARG A 259 -5.95 12.79 -0.63
C ARG A 259 -4.44 12.92 -0.86
N ARG A 260 -3.71 13.23 0.21
CA ARG A 260 -2.28 13.43 0.23
C ARG A 260 -1.73 13.05 1.60
N LEU A 261 -0.62 12.32 1.61
CA LEU A 261 0.11 12.04 2.84
C LEU A 261 0.86 13.29 3.31
N ASP A 262 0.91 13.48 4.63
CA ASP A 262 1.75 14.51 5.23
C ASP A 262 3.17 13.94 5.41
N LEU A 263 3.98 14.09 4.37
CA LEU A 263 5.34 13.59 4.32
C LEU A 263 6.33 14.77 4.33
N PRO A 264 7.58 14.57 4.82
CA PRO A 264 8.60 15.61 4.79
C PRO A 264 8.72 16.23 3.38
N GLY A 265 8.71 17.55 3.30
CA GLY A 265 8.73 18.29 2.02
C GLY A 265 7.35 18.46 1.36
N SER A 266 6.24 18.04 1.97
CA SER A 266 4.87 18.29 1.49
C SER A 266 4.42 19.76 1.72
N ALA A 267 5.01 20.45 2.66
CA ALA A 267 4.69 21.85 2.98
C ALA A 267 5.40 22.81 2.03
N GLY A 268 4.92 22.96 0.78
CA GLY A 268 5.58 23.90 -0.13
C GLY A 268 4.97 24.05 -1.52
N ARG A 269 3.64 24.00 -1.66
CA ARG A 269 2.94 24.56 -2.84
C ARG A 269 1.51 24.99 -2.50
N SER A 270 1.34 25.70 -1.39
CA SER A 270 0.15 26.52 -1.18
C SER A 270 0.47 27.93 -1.68
N GLY A 271 0.10 28.22 -2.93
CA GLY A 271 -0.16 29.58 -3.40
C GLY A 271 1.04 30.37 -3.91
N GLN A 272 1.26 30.37 -5.19
CA GLN A 272 1.43 31.64 -5.95
C GLN A 272 0.40 31.63 -7.07
#